data_6fb28b1c6d079be2f1eace6acc70e03e
#
_entry.id   6fb28b1c6d079be2f1eace6acc70e03e
#
_cell.length_a   1.000
_cell.length_b   1.000
_cell.length_c   1.000
_cell.angle_alpha   90.00
_cell.angle_beta   90.00
_cell.angle_gamma   90.00
#
_symmetry.space_group_name_H-M   'P 1'
#
loop_
_entity.id
_entity.type
_entity.pdbx_description
1 polymer ?
#
loop_
_entity_poly.entity_id
_entity_poly.type
_entity_poly.pdbx_seq_one_letter_code
_entity_poly.pdbx_strand_id
1 'polypeptide(L)'
;MMLRVALFCFGAVLVAQQIGEITVEKIAEGMKFAEGPVWSMEDFLLFSDNVTGQQRKYIPGKGVSDVSGPASGASGSTYDNKGSLYSCQPHERLVVRIDKKGKMDVVADRFEGKRLNAPNDIVVRRDGNIYFTDPAFGGQQDSQELDFYGVYHVTTRGVVEAVARWKTRPNGIALSENGRTLFVSDADSQTVHAFDLAGNGAASNDRVVVSKIPGAPGGLRLDENDNLFVAAKSVFVYSPKGELIRTIQLPETPSNLAFGDPDFRTLYVTARTSVYRVRVGVKGAVSYFP
;
A
#
# COMPACT_ATOMS: atom_id res chain seq x y z
N MET A 1 -40.27 -42.66 3.47
CA MET A 1 -39.68 -41.95 2.34
C MET A 1 -39.00 -40.71 2.91
N MET A 2 -37.72 -40.79 3.31
CA MET A 2 -36.96 -39.72 3.93
C MET A 2 -36.12 -39.00 2.87
N LEU A 3 -36.41 -37.74 2.64
CA LEU A 3 -35.65 -36.88 1.73
C LEU A 3 -34.42 -36.32 2.48
N ARG A 4 -33.21 -36.73 2.08
CA ARG A 4 -31.96 -36.17 2.58
C ARG A 4 -31.63 -34.88 1.77
N VAL A 5 -31.64 -33.77 2.42
CA VAL A 5 -31.10 -32.51 1.86
C VAL A 5 -29.60 -32.47 2.15
N ALA A 6 -28.79 -32.60 1.10
CA ALA A 6 -27.35 -32.36 1.19
C ALA A 6 -27.08 -30.87 0.96
N LEU A 7 -26.65 -30.18 1.98
CA LEU A 7 -26.19 -28.78 1.90
C LEU A 7 -24.74 -28.79 1.41
N PHE A 8 -24.50 -28.28 0.21
CA PHE A 8 -23.15 -28.13 -0.34
C PHE A 8 -22.51 -26.83 0.14
N CYS A 9 -21.51 -26.94 1.02
CA CYS A 9 -20.54 -25.86 1.30
C CYS A 9 -19.43 -25.90 0.25
N PHE A 10 -19.62 -25.30 -0.92
CA PHE A 10 -18.63 -25.35 -2.02
C PHE A 10 -17.81 -24.06 -2.21
N GLY A 11 -18.01 -23.01 -1.39
CA GLY A 11 -17.39 -21.70 -1.66
C GLY A 11 -15.97 -21.49 -1.08
N ALA A 12 -15.66 -22.08 0.07
CA ALA A 12 -14.42 -21.77 0.80
C ALA A 12 -13.18 -22.57 0.36
N VAL A 13 -13.36 -23.75 -0.23
CA VAL A 13 -12.25 -24.67 -0.55
C VAL A 13 -11.50 -24.27 -1.83
N LEU A 14 -12.16 -23.61 -2.79
CA LEU A 14 -11.55 -23.25 -4.07
C LEU A 14 -10.54 -22.09 -3.99
N VAL A 15 -10.74 -21.12 -3.09
CA VAL A 15 -9.85 -19.94 -2.98
C VAL A 15 -8.55 -20.30 -2.25
N ALA A 16 -8.59 -21.19 -1.28
CA ALA A 16 -7.38 -21.64 -0.57
C ALA A 16 -6.41 -22.43 -1.46
N GLN A 17 -6.91 -23.08 -2.50
CA GLN A 17 -6.11 -23.87 -3.45
C GLN A 17 -5.29 -23.02 -4.44
N GLN A 18 -5.63 -21.75 -4.67
CA GLN A 18 -4.96 -20.89 -5.64
C GLN A 18 -3.63 -20.25 -5.12
N ILE A 19 -3.45 -20.12 -3.81
CA ILE A 19 -2.26 -19.47 -3.23
C ILE A 19 -1.10 -20.46 -2.96
N GLY A 20 -1.08 -21.69 -3.43
CA GLY A 20 0.03 -22.66 -3.40
C GLY A 20 0.77 -22.82 -2.05
N GLU A 21 1.85 -23.62 -2.05
CA GLU A 21 2.78 -23.73 -0.91
C GLU A 21 3.62 -22.44 -0.81
N ILE A 22 3.67 -21.83 0.38
CA ILE A 22 4.32 -20.54 0.59
C ILE A 22 5.73 -20.74 1.13
N THR A 23 6.72 -20.30 0.36
CA THR A 23 8.10 -20.13 0.83
C THR A 23 8.36 -18.66 1.09
N VAL A 24 8.80 -18.33 2.31
CA VAL A 24 9.20 -16.97 2.71
C VAL A 24 10.72 -16.90 2.63
N GLU A 25 11.23 -15.99 1.79
CA GLU A 25 12.67 -15.80 1.61
C GLU A 25 13.05 -14.37 2.02
N LYS A 26 14.05 -14.22 2.89
CA LYS A 26 14.63 -12.91 3.21
C LYS A 26 15.61 -12.50 2.12
N ILE A 27 15.38 -11.31 1.53
CA ILE A 27 16.20 -10.78 0.42
C ILE A 27 17.04 -9.56 0.80
N ALA A 28 16.69 -8.88 1.89
CA ALA A 28 17.43 -7.73 2.42
C ALA A 28 17.31 -7.67 3.93
N GLU A 29 18.30 -7.09 4.60
CA GLU A 29 18.29 -6.82 6.05
C GLU A 29 19.13 -5.58 6.39
N GLY A 30 19.14 -5.19 7.66
CA GLY A 30 19.96 -4.10 8.17
C GLY A 30 19.32 -2.71 8.05
N MET A 31 18.01 -2.62 7.73
CA MET A 31 17.23 -1.38 7.85
C MET A 31 16.92 -1.12 9.33
N LYS A 32 16.66 0.16 9.66
CA LYS A 32 16.08 0.50 10.97
C LYS A 32 14.56 0.36 10.94
N PHE A 33 13.94 0.73 9.80
CA PHE A 33 12.52 0.48 9.55
C PHE A 33 12.24 0.45 8.05
N ALA A 34 12.14 -0.75 7.47
CA ALA A 34 11.88 -0.97 6.06
C ALA A 34 10.43 -0.61 5.71
N GLU A 35 10.23 0.21 4.66
CA GLU A 35 8.95 0.72 4.20
C GLU A 35 8.88 0.92 2.69
N GLY A 36 7.66 1.21 2.21
CA GLY A 36 7.35 1.72 0.89
C GLY A 36 7.82 0.88 -0.29
N PRO A 37 7.60 -0.45 -0.28
CA PRO A 37 8.03 -1.28 -1.40
C PRO A 37 7.18 -0.97 -2.63
N VAL A 38 7.84 -0.82 -3.79
CA VAL A 38 7.18 -0.70 -5.09
C VAL A 38 8.01 -1.40 -6.17
N TRP A 39 7.34 -2.16 -7.03
CA TRP A 39 7.99 -2.81 -8.17
C TRP A 39 8.12 -1.85 -9.34
N SER A 40 9.34 -1.68 -9.85
CA SER A 40 9.62 -0.80 -10.98
C SER A 40 9.28 -1.47 -12.32
N MET A 41 8.93 -0.66 -13.32
CA MET A 41 8.83 -1.10 -14.73
C MET A 41 10.17 -1.56 -15.31
N GLU A 42 11.29 -1.35 -14.61
CA GLU A 42 12.64 -1.78 -14.98
C GLU A 42 13.08 -3.06 -14.23
N ASP A 43 12.12 -3.85 -13.75
CA ASP A 43 12.31 -5.15 -13.09
C ASP A 43 13.21 -5.11 -11.84
N PHE A 44 12.96 -4.16 -10.95
CA PHE A 44 13.53 -4.12 -9.60
C PHE A 44 12.51 -3.69 -8.56
N LEU A 45 12.74 -4.10 -7.31
CA LEU A 45 12.01 -3.57 -6.17
C LEU A 45 12.73 -2.33 -5.63
N LEU A 46 12.01 -1.21 -5.51
CA LEU A 46 12.42 -0.04 -4.76
C LEU A 46 11.79 -0.11 -3.37
N PHE A 47 12.54 0.25 -2.33
CA PHE A 47 12.06 0.34 -0.94
C PHE A 47 12.92 1.32 -0.15
N SER A 48 12.46 1.72 1.04
CA SER A 48 13.10 2.74 1.86
C SER A 48 13.38 2.23 3.27
N ASP A 49 14.42 2.75 3.89
CA ASP A 49 14.55 2.77 5.35
C ASP A 49 13.97 4.10 5.85
N ASN A 50 12.79 4.06 6.40
CA ASN A 50 12.03 5.27 6.78
C ASN A 50 12.71 6.07 7.91
N VAL A 51 13.54 5.43 8.75
CA VAL A 51 14.26 6.10 9.83
C VAL A 51 15.51 6.83 9.34
N THR A 52 16.27 6.22 8.44
CA THR A 52 17.52 6.80 7.90
C THR A 52 17.28 7.64 6.65
N GLY A 53 16.11 7.51 6.02
CA GLY A 53 15.81 8.13 4.73
C GLY A 53 16.53 7.47 3.54
N GLN A 54 17.27 6.37 3.76
CA GLN A 54 18.01 5.70 2.70
C GLN A 54 17.06 4.90 1.81
N GLN A 55 17.07 5.20 0.52
CA GLN A 55 16.40 4.39 -0.49
C GLN A 55 17.31 3.28 -1.01
N ARG A 56 16.74 2.10 -1.26
CA ARG A 56 17.44 0.92 -1.77
C ARG A 56 16.65 0.26 -2.88
N LYS A 57 17.36 -0.42 -3.77
CA LYS A 57 16.75 -1.29 -4.78
C LYS A 57 17.28 -2.71 -4.66
N TYR A 58 16.38 -3.66 -4.86
CA TYR A 58 16.70 -5.08 -5.01
C TYR A 58 16.45 -5.50 -6.45
N ILE A 59 17.46 -6.05 -7.11
CA ILE A 59 17.36 -6.62 -8.45
C ILE A 59 17.47 -8.14 -8.30
N PRO A 60 16.46 -8.93 -8.71
CA PRO A 60 16.53 -10.39 -8.68
C PRO A 60 17.81 -10.91 -9.31
N GLY A 61 18.52 -11.80 -8.60
CA GLY A 61 19.80 -12.37 -9.03
C GLY A 61 21.02 -11.45 -8.88
N LYS A 62 20.86 -10.15 -8.56
CA LYS A 62 21.98 -9.22 -8.35
C LYS A 62 22.10 -8.70 -6.91
N GLY A 63 21.01 -8.84 -6.10
CA GLY A 63 20.99 -8.41 -4.71
C GLY A 63 20.58 -6.95 -4.53
N VAL A 64 20.95 -6.37 -3.37
CA VAL A 64 20.54 -5.04 -2.91
C VAL A 64 21.64 -4.02 -3.15
N SER A 65 21.27 -2.81 -3.55
CA SER A 65 22.16 -1.64 -3.64
C SER A 65 21.44 -0.37 -3.17
N ASP A 66 22.21 0.58 -2.67
CA ASP A 66 21.70 1.90 -2.29
C ASP A 66 21.32 2.70 -3.54
N VAL A 67 20.30 3.53 -3.40
CA VAL A 67 19.85 4.47 -4.43
C VAL A 67 19.99 5.88 -3.85
N SER A 68 20.71 6.73 -4.58
CA SER A 68 20.77 8.15 -4.30
C SER A 68 19.81 8.89 -5.23
N GLY A 69 18.99 9.78 -4.69
CA GLY A 69 18.06 10.52 -5.51
C GLY A 69 17.08 11.38 -4.71
N PRO A 70 16.22 12.11 -5.41
CA PRO A 70 15.29 13.05 -4.81
C PRO A 70 14.16 12.40 -3.99
N ALA A 71 14.00 11.07 -4.08
CA ALA A 71 13.04 10.32 -3.25
C ALA A 71 13.63 9.83 -1.92
N SER A 72 14.83 10.25 -1.53
CA SER A 72 15.38 9.97 -0.20
C SER A 72 14.42 10.45 0.90
N GLY A 73 14.23 9.64 1.95
CA GLY A 73 13.25 9.92 2.99
C GLY A 73 11.82 9.51 2.68
N ALA A 74 11.61 8.80 1.56
CA ALA A 74 10.29 8.28 1.21
C ALA A 74 9.77 7.25 2.22
N SER A 75 8.45 7.29 2.47
CA SER A 75 7.67 6.20 3.01
C SER A 75 7.03 5.44 1.84
N GLY A 76 5.72 5.44 1.66
CA GLY A 76 5.07 4.80 0.54
C GLY A 76 5.42 5.41 -0.80
N SER A 77 5.51 4.57 -1.83
CA SER A 77 5.80 4.96 -3.21
C SER A 77 4.96 4.16 -4.21
N THR A 78 4.73 4.77 -5.37
CA THR A 78 4.06 4.13 -6.51
C THR A 78 4.53 4.74 -7.83
N TYR A 79 4.27 4.06 -8.94
CA TYR A 79 4.50 4.62 -10.27
C TYR A 79 3.16 5.04 -10.92
N ASP A 80 3.22 5.96 -11.88
CA ASP A 80 2.14 6.12 -12.86
C ASP A 80 2.39 5.23 -14.09
N ASN A 81 1.40 5.12 -14.97
CA ASN A 81 1.51 4.34 -16.21
C ASN A 81 2.48 4.94 -17.25
N LYS A 82 3.09 6.09 -16.97
CA LYS A 82 4.15 6.72 -17.78
C LYS A 82 5.53 6.47 -17.18
N GLY A 83 5.60 5.83 -16.00
CA GLY A 83 6.83 5.49 -15.29
C GLY A 83 7.43 6.64 -14.47
N SER A 84 6.64 7.66 -14.12
CA SER A 84 7.04 8.62 -13.09
C SER A 84 6.82 7.99 -11.71
N LEU A 85 7.78 8.17 -10.81
CA LEU A 85 7.69 7.75 -9.41
C LEU A 85 6.97 8.82 -8.59
N TYR A 86 6.02 8.41 -7.78
CA TYR A 86 5.38 9.24 -6.76
C TYR A 86 5.76 8.70 -5.38
N SER A 87 6.09 9.61 -4.45
CA SER A 87 6.53 9.23 -3.11
C SER A 87 5.99 10.18 -2.05
N CYS A 88 5.58 9.58 -0.93
CA CYS A 88 5.31 10.31 0.31
C CYS A 88 6.62 10.56 1.04
N GLN A 89 6.90 11.80 1.41
CA GLN A 89 8.08 12.21 2.20
C GLN A 89 7.61 12.75 3.56
N PRO A 90 7.45 11.88 4.56
CA PRO A 90 6.84 12.26 5.84
C PRO A 90 7.67 13.29 6.62
N HIS A 91 9.00 13.25 6.56
CA HIS A 91 9.87 14.22 7.25
C HIS A 91 9.76 15.61 6.64
N GLU A 92 9.65 15.68 5.31
CA GLU A 92 9.48 16.93 4.57
C GLU A 92 8.01 17.38 4.53
N ARG A 93 7.08 16.52 4.94
CA ARG A 93 5.63 16.76 4.99
C ARG A 93 5.05 17.11 3.63
N LEU A 94 5.43 16.33 2.60
CA LEU A 94 5.00 16.55 1.22
C LEU A 94 4.91 15.24 0.42
N VAL A 95 4.22 15.33 -0.70
CA VAL A 95 4.16 14.28 -1.74
C VAL A 95 4.86 14.81 -2.97
N VAL A 96 5.73 14.00 -3.56
CA VAL A 96 6.49 14.37 -4.77
C VAL A 96 6.19 13.45 -5.94
N ARG A 97 6.40 13.97 -7.15
CA ARG A 97 6.50 13.24 -8.40
C ARG A 97 7.91 13.41 -8.96
N ILE A 98 8.52 12.31 -9.38
CA ILE A 98 9.85 12.29 -9.98
C ILE A 98 9.70 11.68 -11.37
N ASP A 99 10.01 12.44 -12.41
CA ASP A 99 9.93 11.97 -13.78
C ASP A 99 11.11 11.03 -14.14
N LYS A 100 11.05 10.41 -15.31
CA LYS A 100 12.12 9.51 -15.82
C LYS A 100 13.48 10.20 -16.01
N LYS A 101 13.52 11.54 -16.00
CA LYS A 101 14.77 12.32 -16.10
C LYS A 101 15.31 12.71 -14.74
N GLY A 102 14.60 12.31 -13.65
CA GLY A 102 14.96 12.64 -12.27
C GLY A 102 14.49 14.03 -11.82
N LYS A 103 13.68 14.75 -12.61
CA LYS A 103 13.11 16.03 -12.20
C LYS A 103 12.02 15.77 -11.15
N MET A 104 12.14 16.43 -10.01
CA MET A 104 11.18 16.37 -8.92
C MET A 104 10.23 17.58 -8.96
N ASP A 105 8.94 17.31 -8.87
CA ASP A 105 7.89 18.29 -8.70
C ASP A 105 7.11 17.98 -7.42
N VAL A 106 6.74 19.00 -6.63
CA VAL A 106 5.86 18.84 -5.46
C VAL A 106 4.42 18.65 -5.95
N VAL A 107 3.78 17.59 -5.50
CA VAL A 107 2.38 17.24 -5.81
C VAL A 107 1.44 17.84 -4.78
N ALA A 108 1.79 17.71 -3.49
CA ALA A 108 1.02 18.25 -2.38
C ALA A 108 1.96 18.51 -1.18
N ASP A 109 1.80 19.64 -0.51
CA ASP A 109 2.50 19.98 0.74
C ASP A 109 1.55 20.63 1.77
N ARG A 110 0.35 21.06 1.32
CA ARG A 110 -0.64 21.75 2.11
C ARG A 110 -2.06 21.32 1.79
N PHE A 111 -2.91 21.46 2.82
CA PHE A 111 -4.34 21.37 2.69
C PHE A 111 -4.99 22.52 3.51
N GLU A 112 -5.92 23.28 2.91
CA GLU A 112 -6.59 24.44 3.55
C GLU A 112 -5.59 25.45 4.16
N GLY A 113 -4.45 25.67 3.51
CA GLY A 113 -3.40 26.61 3.94
C GLY A 113 -2.44 26.06 4.99
N LYS A 114 -2.72 24.94 5.64
CA LYS A 114 -1.88 24.29 6.65
C LYS A 114 -1.00 23.22 5.99
N ARG A 115 0.17 22.95 6.56
CA ARG A 115 1.03 21.87 6.09
C ARG A 115 0.37 20.51 6.34
N LEU A 116 0.63 19.56 5.44
CA LEU A 116 0.29 18.16 5.66
C LEU A 116 0.92 17.64 6.96
N ASN A 117 0.39 16.58 7.55
CA ASN A 117 0.94 15.96 8.77
C ASN A 117 2.27 15.25 8.46
N ALA A 118 2.19 14.02 7.97
CA ALA A 118 3.33 13.22 7.54
C ALA A 118 2.85 12.19 6.50
N PRO A 119 2.74 12.56 5.21
CA PRO A 119 2.24 11.66 4.17
C PRO A 119 2.91 10.29 4.22
N ASN A 120 2.10 9.22 4.17
CA ASN A 120 2.58 7.88 4.47
C ASN A 120 2.55 6.93 3.27
N ASP A 121 1.39 6.63 2.68
CA ASP A 121 1.27 5.73 1.53
C ASP A 121 0.46 6.37 0.40
N ILE A 122 0.65 5.90 -0.85
CA ILE A 122 0.18 6.57 -2.04
C ILE A 122 -0.16 5.59 -3.16
N VAL A 123 -1.23 5.90 -3.91
CA VAL A 123 -1.57 5.22 -5.16
C VAL A 123 -1.93 6.23 -6.25
N VAL A 124 -1.65 5.88 -7.50
CA VAL A 124 -2.03 6.65 -8.68
C VAL A 124 -3.00 5.82 -9.51
N ARG A 125 -4.19 6.37 -9.79
CA ARG A 125 -5.17 5.77 -10.68
C ARG A 125 -4.72 5.95 -12.15
N ARG A 126 -5.09 5.02 -13.03
CA ARG A 126 -4.66 5.03 -14.46
C ARG A 126 -4.97 6.34 -15.21
N ASP A 127 -5.98 7.08 -14.77
CA ASP A 127 -6.35 8.38 -15.34
C ASP A 127 -5.56 9.57 -14.78
N GLY A 128 -4.65 9.33 -13.81
CA GLY A 128 -3.78 10.34 -13.21
C GLY A 128 -4.33 10.97 -11.93
N ASN A 129 -5.49 10.54 -11.42
CA ASN A 129 -5.92 10.89 -10.07
C ASN A 129 -5.02 10.21 -9.03
N ILE A 130 -4.62 10.93 -7.98
CA ILE A 130 -3.69 10.46 -6.96
C ILE A 130 -4.41 10.41 -5.63
N TYR A 131 -4.15 9.37 -4.83
CA TYR A 131 -4.68 9.27 -3.47
C TYR A 131 -3.55 8.96 -2.51
N PHE A 132 -3.54 9.62 -1.34
CA PHE A 132 -2.52 9.38 -0.32
C PHE A 132 -3.09 9.52 1.09
N THR A 133 -2.42 8.90 2.04
CA THR A 133 -2.72 8.97 3.47
C THR A 133 -1.76 9.92 4.16
N ASP A 134 -2.27 10.66 5.17
CA ASP A 134 -1.52 11.69 5.89
C ASP A 134 -1.72 11.56 7.41
N PRO A 135 -1.21 10.47 8.01
CA PRO A 135 -1.18 10.31 9.46
C PRO A 135 -0.07 11.17 10.08
N ALA A 136 0.13 11.02 11.39
CA ALA A 136 1.36 11.37 12.09
C ALA A 136 1.68 10.28 13.12
N PHE A 137 2.90 9.73 13.09
CA PHE A 137 3.35 8.69 14.00
C PHE A 137 4.47 9.21 14.90
N GLY A 138 4.44 8.82 16.19
CA GLY A 138 5.48 9.19 17.14
C GLY A 138 5.70 10.72 17.20
N GLY A 139 6.95 11.17 17.14
CA GLY A 139 7.33 12.60 17.22
C GLY A 139 6.81 13.49 16.09
N GLN A 140 6.25 12.93 15.01
CA GLN A 140 5.63 13.74 13.94
C GLN A 140 4.37 14.47 14.43
N GLN A 141 3.70 13.96 15.48
CA GLN A 141 2.52 14.60 16.07
C GLN A 141 2.83 15.98 16.67
N ASP A 142 4.06 16.22 17.13
CA ASP A 142 4.46 17.47 17.77
C ASP A 142 4.42 18.68 16.81
N SER A 143 4.51 18.42 15.51
CA SER A 143 4.50 19.47 14.47
C SER A 143 3.18 19.55 13.70
N GLN A 144 2.14 18.81 14.13
CA GLN A 144 0.84 18.75 13.45
C GLN A 144 0.12 20.11 13.46
N GLU A 145 -0.28 20.59 12.28
CA GLU A 145 -1.06 21.83 12.10
C GLU A 145 -2.55 21.54 11.87
N LEU A 146 -2.86 20.38 11.26
CA LEU A 146 -4.22 19.93 11.04
C LEU A 146 -4.75 19.23 12.30
N ASP A 147 -6.03 19.40 12.62
CA ASP A 147 -6.67 18.80 13.80
C ASP A 147 -7.25 17.40 13.51
N PHE A 148 -6.86 16.80 12.38
CA PHE A 148 -7.29 15.46 11.91
C PHE A 148 -6.18 14.80 11.12
N TYR A 149 -6.32 13.49 10.88
CA TYR A 149 -5.51 12.72 9.94
C TYR A 149 -6.26 12.57 8.63
N GLY A 150 -5.60 12.90 7.52
CA GLY A 150 -6.22 13.00 6.21
C GLY A 150 -6.07 11.74 5.36
N VAL A 151 -7.12 11.45 4.59
CA VAL A 151 -7.01 10.72 3.32
C VAL A 151 -7.33 11.73 2.24
N TYR A 152 -6.44 11.86 1.26
CA TYR A 152 -6.54 12.93 0.26
C TYR A 152 -6.63 12.38 -1.17
N HIS A 153 -7.28 13.14 -2.00
CA HIS A 153 -7.34 13.02 -3.46
C HIS A 153 -6.68 14.24 -4.08
N VAL A 154 -5.69 14.03 -4.95
CA VAL A 154 -5.18 15.09 -5.82
C VAL A 154 -5.76 14.86 -7.21
N THR A 155 -6.57 15.80 -7.65
CA THR A 155 -7.22 15.74 -8.96
C THR A 155 -6.19 15.86 -10.09
N THR A 156 -6.55 15.47 -11.31
CA THR A 156 -5.70 15.65 -12.51
C THR A 156 -5.36 17.12 -12.82
N ARG A 157 -6.03 18.08 -12.14
CA ARG A 157 -5.73 19.51 -12.21
C ARG A 157 -4.83 20.00 -11.07
N GLY A 158 -4.36 19.09 -10.19
CA GLY A 158 -3.51 19.41 -9.06
C GLY A 158 -4.24 20.00 -7.84
N VAL A 159 -5.57 19.89 -7.77
CA VAL A 159 -6.35 20.33 -6.61
C VAL A 159 -6.33 19.21 -5.56
N VAL A 160 -5.97 19.56 -4.31
CA VAL A 160 -6.01 18.63 -3.16
C VAL A 160 -7.38 18.70 -2.51
N GLU A 161 -8.06 17.57 -2.41
CA GLU A 161 -9.38 17.41 -1.82
C GLU A 161 -9.33 16.37 -0.70
N ALA A 162 -10.08 16.56 0.39
CA ALA A 162 -10.16 15.55 1.45
C ALA A 162 -11.15 14.45 1.04
N VAL A 163 -10.69 13.21 1.02
CA VAL A 163 -11.53 11.99 0.94
C VAL A 163 -12.12 11.72 2.32
N ALA A 164 -11.29 11.78 3.36
CA ALA A 164 -11.72 11.57 4.74
C ALA A 164 -10.88 12.43 5.71
N ARG A 165 -11.51 12.77 6.84
CA ARG A 165 -10.89 13.48 7.97
C ARG A 165 -11.13 12.66 9.23
N TRP A 166 -10.15 11.82 9.59
CA TRP A 166 -10.26 10.90 10.71
C TRP A 166 -9.57 11.41 11.97
N LYS A 167 -9.98 10.91 13.14
CA LYS A 167 -9.25 11.08 14.40
C LYS A 167 -8.32 9.91 14.69
N THR A 168 -8.39 8.87 13.88
CA THR A 168 -7.54 7.68 13.85
C THR A 168 -6.61 7.74 12.63
N ARG A 169 -5.48 7.04 12.68
CA ARG A 169 -4.39 7.19 11.68
C ARG A 169 -4.59 6.30 10.48
N PRO A 170 -4.95 6.86 9.30
CA PRO A 170 -4.87 6.12 8.04
C PRO A 170 -3.41 5.73 7.77
N ASN A 171 -3.20 4.56 7.16
CA ASN A 171 -1.85 4.07 6.87
C ASN A 171 -1.74 3.64 5.41
N GLY A 172 -1.89 2.36 5.09
CA GLY A 172 -1.80 1.87 3.73
C GLY A 172 -3.00 2.29 2.87
N ILE A 173 -2.77 2.38 1.56
CA ILE A 173 -3.78 2.75 0.58
C ILE A 173 -3.62 1.91 -0.70
N ALA A 174 -4.72 1.44 -1.29
CA ALA A 174 -4.72 0.67 -2.54
C ALA A 174 -5.96 0.93 -3.38
N LEU A 175 -5.86 0.63 -4.68
CA LEU A 175 -6.98 0.66 -5.61
C LEU A 175 -7.38 -0.76 -6.01
N SER A 176 -8.68 -1.00 -6.21
CA SER A 176 -9.16 -2.18 -6.94
C SER A 176 -8.58 -2.19 -8.36
N GLU A 177 -8.48 -3.35 -9.00
CA GLU A 177 -7.92 -3.48 -10.34
C GLU A 177 -8.64 -2.58 -11.36
N ASN A 178 -9.96 -2.46 -11.26
CA ASN A 178 -10.77 -1.60 -12.13
C ASN A 178 -10.71 -0.10 -11.77
N GLY A 179 -10.00 0.28 -10.71
CA GLY A 179 -9.84 1.67 -10.24
C GLY A 179 -11.12 2.33 -9.73
N ARG A 180 -12.14 1.54 -9.35
CA ARG A 180 -13.45 2.06 -8.88
C ARG A 180 -13.62 2.02 -7.37
N THR A 181 -12.71 1.36 -6.66
CA THR A 181 -12.72 1.30 -5.19
C THR A 181 -11.34 1.67 -4.66
N LEU A 182 -11.33 2.56 -3.68
CA LEU A 182 -10.16 2.91 -2.90
C LEU A 182 -10.25 2.21 -1.55
N PHE A 183 -9.18 1.53 -1.14
CA PHE A 183 -9.08 0.89 0.17
C PHE A 183 -8.05 1.62 1.01
N VAL A 184 -8.37 1.84 2.29
CA VAL A 184 -7.50 2.52 3.25
C VAL A 184 -7.49 1.75 4.56
N SER A 185 -6.30 1.40 5.06
CA SER A 185 -6.15 0.83 6.39
C SER A 185 -6.16 1.92 7.46
N ASP A 186 -6.82 1.66 8.58
CA ASP A 186 -6.81 2.48 9.79
C ASP A 186 -6.03 1.71 10.87
N ALA A 187 -4.84 2.24 11.20
CA ALA A 187 -3.91 1.59 12.11
C ALA A 187 -4.42 1.54 13.55
N ASP A 188 -5.18 2.53 13.98
CA ASP A 188 -5.68 2.64 15.36
C ASP A 188 -6.97 1.83 15.56
N SER A 189 -7.88 1.88 14.59
CA SER A 189 -9.16 1.16 14.65
C SER A 189 -9.03 -0.31 14.26
N GLN A 190 -7.88 -0.73 13.72
CA GLN A 190 -7.64 -2.10 13.24
C GLN A 190 -8.66 -2.53 12.18
N THR A 191 -8.92 -1.62 11.21
CA THR A 191 -9.90 -1.80 10.15
C THR A 191 -9.30 -1.52 8.78
N VAL A 192 -10.00 -1.97 7.72
CA VAL A 192 -9.84 -1.44 6.36
C VAL A 192 -11.17 -0.84 5.94
N HIS A 193 -11.11 0.39 5.46
CA HIS A 193 -12.21 1.11 4.84
C HIS A 193 -12.16 0.98 3.31
N ALA A 194 -13.31 1.07 2.68
CA ALA A 194 -13.45 1.16 1.23
C ALA A 194 -14.31 2.38 0.87
N PHE A 195 -13.92 3.05 -0.22
CA PHE A 195 -14.62 4.18 -0.82
C PHE A 195 -14.92 3.88 -2.27
N ASP A 196 -16.09 4.25 -2.74
CA ASP A 196 -16.45 4.17 -4.15
C ASP A 196 -15.89 5.39 -4.89
N LEU A 197 -15.25 5.18 -6.03
CA LEU A 197 -14.62 6.22 -6.84
C LEU A 197 -15.45 6.53 -8.09
N ALA A 198 -15.82 7.79 -8.23
CA ALA A 198 -16.46 8.30 -9.44
C ALA A 198 -15.48 8.43 -10.61
N GLY A 199 -16.00 8.70 -11.82
CA GLY A 199 -15.16 8.89 -13.02
C GLY A 199 -14.16 10.04 -12.89
N ASN A 200 -14.53 11.12 -12.20
CA ASN A 200 -13.64 12.26 -11.93
C ASN A 200 -12.67 12.07 -10.77
N GLY A 201 -12.70 10.91 -10.11
CA GLY A 201 -11.84 10.58 -8.97
C GLY A 201 -12.44 10.89 -7.60
N ALA A 202 -13.59 11.56 -7.52
CA ALA A 202 -14.23 11.86 -6.25
C ALA A 202 -14.61 10.56 -5.51
N ALA A 203 -14.29 10.51 -4.21
CA ALA A 203 -14.58 9.38 -3.34
C ALA A 203 -15.88 9.58 -2.58
N SER A 204 -16.61 8.50 -2.34
CA SER A 204 -17.87 8.50 -1.59
C SER A 204 -18.10 7.16 -0.90
N ASN A 205 -19.15 7.04 -0.09
CA ASN A 205 -19.60 5.78 0.50
C ASN A 205 -18.51 5.09 1.35
N ASP A 206 -17.97 5.82 2.36
CA ASP A 206 -17.04 5.26 3.35
C ASP A 206 -17.70 4.09 4.10
N ARG A 207 -17.06 2.92 4.07
CA ARG A 207 -17.53 1.72 4.76
C ARG A 207 -16.39 0.84 5.23
N VAL A 208 -16.52 0.27 6.42
CA VAL A 208 -15.59 -0.75 6.92
C VAL A 208 -15.84 -2.06 6.20
N VAL A 209 -14.80 -2.61 5.55
CA VAL A 209 -14.86 -3.91 4.84
C VAL A 209 -14.12 -5.02 5.58
N VAL A 210 -13.13 -4.67 6.41
CA VAL A 210 -12.46 -5.61 7.30
C VAL A 210 -12.33 -4.94 8.67
N SER A 211 -12.56 -5.69 9.75
CA SER A 211 -12.41 -5.22 11.12
C SER A 211 -11.71 -6.25 12.00
N LYS A 212 -11.24 -5.81 13.18
CA LYS A 212 -10.55 -6.66 14.18
C LYS A 212 -9.30 -7.34 13.59
N ILE A 213 -8.56 -6.61 12.75
CA ILE A 213 -7.29 -7.10 12.18
C ILE A 213 -6.28 -7.25 13.31
N PRO A 214 -5.63 -8.41 13.47
CA PRO A 214 -4.66 -8.60 14.54
C PRO A 214 -3.42 -7.72 14.35
N GLY A 215 -3.23 -6.71 15.21
CA GLY A 215 -2.18 -5.69 15.13
C GLY A 215 -2.63 -4.45 14.38
N ALA A 216 -1.74 -3.45 14.31
CA ALA A 216 -2.00 -2.23 13.55
C ALA A 216 -1.81 -2.50 12.05
N PRO A 217 -2.83 -2.39 11.20
CA PRO A 217 -2.66 -2.56 9.77
C PRO A 217 -1.83 -1.42 9.16
N GLY A 218 -0.83 -1.81 8.37
CA GLY A 218 0.03 -0.97 7.57
C GLY A 218 -0.40 -0.97 6.11
N GLY A 219 0.58 -1.20 5.21
CA GLY A 219 0.33 -1.26 3.78
C GLY A 219 -0.62 -2.38 3.37
N LEU A 220 -1.30 -2.18 2.27
CA LEU A 220 -2.23 -3.16 1.71
C LEU A 220 -2.17 -3.18 0.18
N ARG A 221 -2.46 -4.34 -0.43
CA ARG A 221 -2.51 -4.52 -1.89
C ARG A 221 -3.62 -5.51 -2.23
N LEU A 222 -4.09 -5.49 -3.46
CA LEU A 222 -5.08 -6.44 -3.97
C LEU A 222 -4.46 -7.39 -4.98
N ASP A 223 -5.07 -8.56 -5.14
CA ASP A 223 -4.79 -9.47 -6.25
C ASP A 223 -5.83 -9.33 -7.38
N GLU A 224 -5.64 -10.09 -8.46
CA GLU A 224 -6.53 -10.16 -9.63
C GLU A 224 -7.97 -10.62 -9.31
N ASN A 225 -8.22 -11.13 -8.12
CA ASN A 225 -9.54 -11.58 -7.63
C ASN A 225 -10.14 -10.62 -6.60
N ASP A 226 -9.56 -9.41 -6.44
CA ASP A 226 -9.90 -8.43 -5.42
C ASP A 226 -9.73 -8.96 -3.96
N ASN A 227 -8.91 -10.00 -3.74
CA ASN A 227 -8.51 -10.37 -2.39
C ASN A 227 -7.55 -9.33 -1.83
N LEU A 228 -7.78 -8.94 -0.57
CA LEU A 228 -7.06 -7.88 0.10
C LEU A 228 -5.93 -8.46 0.97
N PHE A 229 -4.70 -8.20 0.59
CA PHE A 229 -3.49 -8.51 1.36
C PHE A 229 -3.18 -7.33 2.29
N VAL A 230 -3.14 -7.54 3.59
CA VAL A 230 -2.95 -6.50 4.61
C VAL A 230 -1.74 -6.85 5.47
N ALA A 231 -0.74 -5.97 5.50
CA ALA A 231 0.38 -6.04 6.44
C ALA A 231 -0.08 -5.60 7.83
N ALA A 232 0.11 -6.45 8.84
CA ALA A 232 -0.18 -6.15 10.24
C ALA A 232 0.71 -7.03 11.13
N LYS A 233 0.19 -7.72 12.16
CA LYS A 233 0.98 -8.73 12.92
C LYS A 233 1.57 -9.82 12.01
N SER A 234 0.90 -10.12 10.92
CA SER A 234 1.30 -11.01 9.82
C SER A 234 0.76 -10.40 8.52
N VAL A 235 0.98 -11.00 7.37
CA VAL A 235 0.19 -10.66 6.19
C VAL A 235 -1.09 -11.48 6.24
N PHE A 236 -2.22 -10.78 6.37
CA PHE A 236 -3.56 -11.38 6.34
C PHE A 236 -4.17 -11.18 4.96
N VAL A 237 -4.76 -12.23 4.42
CA VAL A 237 -5.45 -12.19 3.12
C VAL A 237 -6.94 -12.34 3.36
N TYR A 238 -7.71 -11.36 2.94
CA TYR A 238 -9.16 -11.34 3.06
C TYR A 238 -9.83 -11.45 1.70
N SER A 239 -10.96 -12.15 1.64
CA SER A 239 -11.80 -12.18 0.45
C SER A 239 -12.44 -10.79 0.19
N PRO A 240 -13.02 -10.52 -1.00
CA PRO A 240 -13.79 -9.31 -1.25
C PRO A 240 -14.98 -9.09 -0.30
N LYS A 241 -15.39 -10.14 0.43
CA LYS A 241 -16.44 -10.07 1.48
C LYS A 241 -15.88 -9.75 2.87
N GLY A 242 -14.55 -9.58 3.02
CA GLY A 242 -13.90 -9.32 4.30
C GLY A 242 -13.65 -10.58 5.14
N GLU A 243 -13.80 -11.78 4.58
CA GLU A 243 -13.53 -13.05 5.26
C GLU A 243 -12.03 -13.37 5.21
N LEU A 244 -11.42 -13.72 6.34
CA LEU A 244 -10.02 -14.15 6.38
C LEU A 244 -9.87 -15.49 5.66
N ILE A 245 -9.11 -15.53 4.56
CA ILE A 245 -8.88 -16.72 3.76
C ILE A 245 -7.47 -17.30 3.93
N ARG A 246 -6.50 -16.46 4.33
CA ARG A 246 -5.12 -16.93 4.59
C ARG A 246 -4.35 -16.00 5.51
N THR A 247 -3.38 -16.57 6.23
CA THR A 247 -2.35 -15.85 6.99
C THR A 247 -0.98 -16.30 6.49
N ILE A 248 -0.13 -15.34 6.12
CA ILE A 248 1.27 -15.56 5.76
C ILE A 248 2.12 -15.07 6.93
N GLN A 249 2.73 -16.04 7.63
CA GLN A 249 3.63 -15.74 8.74
C GLN A 249 5.00 -15.31 8.22
N LEU A 250 5.55 -14.24 8.79
CA LEU A 250 6.91 -13.80 8.54
C LEU A 250 7.72 -13.80 9.85
N PRO A 251 9.05 -13.88 9.76
CA PRO A 251 9.91 -13.79 10.97
C PRO A 251 9.82 -12.45 11.70
N GLU A 252 9.49 -11.37 10.98
CA GLU A 252 9.35 -10.02 11.51
C GLU A 252 7.96 -9.46 11.18
N THR A 253 7.49 -8.48 11.97
CA THR A 253 6.20 -7.83 11.74
C THR A 253 6.21 -7.06 10.42
N PRO A 254 5.31 -7.37 9.47
CA PRO A 254 5.16 -6.62 8.22
C PRO A 254 4.81 -5.16 8.44
N SER A 255 5.35 -4.29 7.58
CA SER A 255 5.00 -2.87 7.50
C SER A 255 4.21 -2.54 6.24
N ASN A 256 4.69 -3.00 5.06
CA ASN A 256 4.05 -2.71 3.78
C ASN A 256 4.30 -3.84 2.75
N LEU A 257 3.62 -3.76 1.60
CA LEU A 257 3.56 -4.81 0.59
C LEU A 257 3.70 -4.24 -0.83
N ALA A 258 4.27 -5.04 -1.75
CA ALA A 258 4.17 -4.80 -3.19
C ALA A 258 4.13 -6.12 -3.95
N PHE A 259 3.30 -6.22 -4.96
CA PHE A 259 3.41 -7.29 -5.95
C PHE A 259 4.50 -6.94 -6.97
N GLY A 260 5.28 -7.92 -7.36
CA GLY A 260 6.39 -7.74 -8.31
C GLY A 260 6.75 -9.01 -9.06
N ASP A 261 7.94 -9.01 -9.62
CA ASP A 261 8.43 -9.85 -10.70
C ASP A 261 7.65 -9.63 -12.01
N PRO A 262 8.15 -10.04 -13.18
CA PRO A 262 7.49 -9.80 -14.47
C PRO A 262 6.08 -10.37 -14.59
N ASP A 263 5.73 -11.36 -13.77
CA ASP A 263 4.41 -11.98 -13.75
C ASP A 263 3.50 -11.49 -12.61
N PHE A 264 4.01 -10.58 -11.75
CA PHE A 264 3.30 -10.04 -10.57
C PHE A 264 2.73 -11.11 -9.62
N ARG A 265 3.37 -12.28 -9.51
CA ARG A 265 2.97 -13.36 -8.61
C ARG A 265 3.87 -13.51 -7.40
N THR A 266 4.79 -12.57 -7.20
CA THR A 266 5.64 -12.47 -6.01
C THR A 266 5.17 -11.29 -5.17
N LEU A 267 4.89 -11.54 -3.90
CA LEU A 267 4.63 -10.52 -2.90
C LEU A 267 5.96 -10.17 -2.23
N TYR A 268 6.39 -8.94 -2.34
CA TYR A 268 7.48 -8.35 -1.59
C TYR A 268 6.93 -7.69 -0.34
N VAL A 269 7.55 -7.97 0.80
CA VAL A 269 7.07 -7.53 2.11
C VAL A 269 8.20 -6.84 2.84
N THR A 270 8.06 -5.55 3.12
CA THR A 270 8.90 -4.86 4.09
C THR A 270 8.44 -5.22 5.50
N ALA A 271 9.38 -5.52 6.39
CA ALA A 271 9.08 -5.96 7.74
C ALA A 271 10.20 -5.55 8.69
N ARG A 272 9.94 -4.56 9.53
CA ARG A 272 10.90 -4.01 10.49
C ARG A 272 12.29 -3.77 9.89
N THR A 273 13.23 -4.69 10.11
CA THR A 273 14.64 -4.54 9.71
C THR A 273 14.98 -5.23 8.40
N SER A 274 14.02 -5.91 7.78
CA SER A 274 14.24 -6.81 6.63
C SER A 274 13.20 -6.62 5.53
N VAL A 275 13.53 -7.17 4.36
CA VAL A 275 12.60 -7.34 3.23
C VAL A 275 12.53 -8.81 2.87
N TYR A 276 11.32 -9.30 2.68
CA TYR A 276 11.02 -10.67 2.31
C TYR A 276 10.36 -10.73 0.94
N ARG A 277 10.54 -11.84 0.25
CA ARG A 277 9.73 -12.20 -0.92
C ARG A 277 8.98 -13.50 -0.67
N VAL A 278 7.77 -13.56 -1.22
CA VAL A 278 6.85 -14.68 -1.03
C VAL A 278 6.16 -14.96 -2.35
N ARG A 279 6.34 -16.15 -2.89
CA ARG A 279 5.61 -16.57 -4.10
C ARG A 279 4.18 -16.97 -3.70
N VAL A 280 3.18 -16.22 -4.18
CA VAL A 280 1.78 -16.38 -3.73
C VAL A 280 0.86 -17.06 -4.75
N GLY A 281 1.31 -17.26 -6.00
CA GLY A 281 0.56 -17.98 -7.03
C GLY A 281 -0.55 -17.18 -7.71
N VAL A 282 -1.07 -16.14 -7.09
CA VAL A 282 -2.05 -15.20 -7.66
C VAL A 282 -1.34 -13.95 -8.19
N LYS A 283 -1.90 -13.33 -9.22
CA LYS A 283 -1.36 -12.09 -9.80
C LYS A 283 -1.84 -10.89 -8.99
N GLY A 284 -0.95 -9.97 -8.66
CA GLY A 284 -1.29 -8.70 -8.03
C GLY A 284 -2.02 -7.76 -8.98
N ALA A 285 -2.99 -7.02 -8.46
CA ALA A 285 -3.62 -5.89 -9.14
C ALA A 285 -2.68 -4.68 -9.08
N VAL A 286 -1.97 -4.40 -10.18
CA VAL A 286 -0.98 -3.33 -10.26
C VAL A 286 -1.47 -2.27 -11.24
N SER A 287 -1.87 -1.10 -10.72
CA SER A 287 -2.58 -0.06 -11.48
C SER A 287 -1.72 0.64 -12.55
N TYR A 288 -0.40 0.63 -12.42
CA TYR A 288 0.52 1.35 -13.31
C TYR A 288 1.15 0.49 -14.41
N PHE A 289 0.89 -0.82 -14.41
CA PHE A 289 1.23 -1.67 -15.54
C PHE A 289 0.04 -1.78 -16.51
N PRO A 290 0.30 -1.95 -17.82
CA PRO A 290 -0.73 -2.07 -18.84
C PRO A 290 -1.59 -3.34 -18.70
#